data_f55d87bbba71e7ae5b50a36204c87bb6
#
_entry.id   f55d87bbba71e7ae5b50a36204c87bb6
#
_cell.length_a   1.000
_cell.length_b   1.000
_cell.length_c   1.000
_cell.angle_alpha   90.00
_cell.angle_beta   90.00
_cell.angle_gamma   90.00
#
_symmetry.space_group_name_H-M   'P 1'
#
loop_
_entity.id
_entity.type
_entity.pdbx_description
1 polymer ?
#
loop_
_entity_poly.entity_id
_entity_poly.type
_entity_poly.pdbx_seq_one_letter_code
_entity_poly.pdbx_strand_id
1 'polypeptide(L)'
;MATVKVIDFIQTPFDFLIVGGGTAGLVLAARLSEEPGIQVGVIEAGSLRLGDPKVDLPTGPGQMLGDPGYDWNFESIPQAGANAKAYHIPRGRMLGGSSGINFMSYNRPSAEDIDDWANKLGVKGWTWSELLPYFKRSENLEPIEPSASCPVSPKVHGTGGPIHTSIGPWQAPIEESLLAAFDEAARLQRPAEPYSGAHLGFYRSLFTLDRTSTPVRSYAVSGYYAPVMGRPNLKVLENAQVCRILLSDASDGIPVAEGVELHHAGARYAVSARREVILSAGSVQSPQLLELSGIGDPSVLEGAGIACRVANTDVGSNLQEHTMSAVSYECADGIMSVDSLFKDPALLEEHQSLYAKNHSGALSGSVSLMGFTPYSSLSTETQVDATMARIFDAPSVSGRLSQQNASYQRRQQEAVAARMQNRWSADIQFIGTPAYFNTAAGYASCAKIMSGPPVGYSACYSIVVSNMYPLSRGSVHVRTSNPMDAPAIDPGFLSHPVDVDVLAAGIVFADRVFRSTLLNGKVRRRVSPPAGLDLSNMDEARQFVRNHIVPYHHALGTCAMGQVVDEKLRVKGVRRLRVVDASVMPMQVSAAIMATVYAIAERASDIIKKDCGFGRRLRAHI
;
A
#
# COMPACT_ATOMS: atom_id res chain seq x y z
N MET A 1 -0.11 19.86 -22.86
CA MET A 1 0.26 19.02 -24.02
C MET A 1 -1.00 18.44 -24.64
N ALA A 2 -1.02 18.18 -25.95
CA ALA A 2 -2.17 17.53 -26.58
C ALA A 2 -2.25 16.07 -26.13
N THR A 3 -3.41 15.65 -25.66
CA THR A 3 -3.71 14.26 -25.33
C THR A 3 -3.45 13.37 -26.55
N VAL A 4 -2.77 12.26 -26.40
CA VAL A 4 -2.51 11.33 -27.50
C VAL A 4 -3.85 10.78 -27.99
N LYS A 5 -4.14 10.93 -29.30
CA LYS A 5 -5.36 10.37 -29.89
C LYS A 5 -5.26 8.84 -29.90
N VAL A 6 -6.37 8.15 -29.62
CA VAL A 6 -6.40 6.69 -29.59
C VAL A 6 -5.91 6.07 -30.91
N ILE A 7 -6.27 6.65 -32.05
CA ILE A 7 -5.85 6.16 -33.37
C ILE A 7 -4.33 6.23 -33.53
N ASP A 8 -3.68 7.33 -33.12
CA ASP A 8 -2.23 7.49 -33.19
C ASP A 8 -1.51 6.55 -32.21
N PHE A 9 -2.16 6.24 -31.07
CA PHE A 9 -1.65 5.31 -30.09
C PHE A 9 -1.66 3.88 -30.62
N ILE A 10 -2.79 3.39 -31.11
CA ILE A 10 -2.93 1.99 -31.56
C ILE A 10 -2.10 1.68 -32.82
N GLN A 11 -1.76 2.69 -33.62
CA GLN A 11 -0.88 2.55 -34.80
C GLN A 11 0.61 2.61 -34.47
N THR A 12 0.97 2.93 -33.21
CA THR A 12 2.37 3.02 -32.79
C THR A 12 2.94 1.62 -32.58
N PRO A 13 4.10 1.29 -33.17
CA PRO A 13 4.74 -0.02 -33.03
C PRO A 13 5.50 -0.10 -31.69
N PHE A 14 4.77 -0.26 -30.58
CA PHE A 14 5.36 -0.33 -29.24
C PHE A 14 6.25 -1.56 -29.05
N ASP A 15 7.39 -1.37 -28.40
CA ASP A 15 8.21 -2.48 -27.88
C ASP A 15 7.59 -3.03 -26.59
N PHE A 16 7.20 -2.13 -25.70
CA PHE A 16 6.55 -2.46 -24.42
C PHE A 16 5.20 -1.77 -24.30
N LEU A 17 4.18 -2.53 -23.91
CA LEU A 17 2.89 -2.01 -23.48
C LEU A 17 2.75 -2.22 -21.97
N ILE A 18 2.63 -1.13 -21.24
CA ILE A 18 2.42 -1.10 -19.80
C ILE A 18 0.92 -0.87 -19.55
N VAL A 19 0.29 -1.81 -18.87
CA VAL A 19 -1.13 -1.76 -18.52
C VAL A 19 -1.27 -1.24 -17.09
N GLY A 20 -1.76 -0.03 -16.96
CA GLY A 20 -1.86 0.72 -15.70
C GLY A 20 -0.72 1.74 -15.55
N GLY A 21 -1.07 3.02 -15.59
CA GLY A 21 -0.18 4.16 -15.32
C GLY A 21 -0.13 4.52 -13.83
N GLY A 22 -0.14 3.51 -12.95
CA GLY A 22 -0.08 3.67 -11.50
C GLY A 22 1.35 3.83 -10.95
N THR A 23 1.50 3.55 -9.65
CA THR A 23 2.76 3.67 -8.90
C THR A 23 3.92 2.95 -9.60
N ALA A 24 3.76 1.68 -9.98
CA ALA A 24 4.80 0.90 -10.63
C ALA A 24 4.91 1.18 -12.13
N GLY A 25 3.76 1.32 -12.81
CA GLY A 25 3.73 1.49 -14.26
C GLY A 25 4.45 2.75 -14.73
N LEU A 26 4.34 3.87 -14.02
CA LEU A 26 5.04 5.10 -14.36
C LEU A 26 6.56 5.03 -14.09
N VAL A 27 7.00 4.24 -13.11
CA VAL A 27 8.43 3.93 -12.94
C VAL A 27 8.96 3.21 -14.19
N LEU A 28 8.28 2.15 -14.60
CA LEU A 28 8.66 1.39 -15.80
C LEU A 28 8.64 2.26 -17.05
N ALA A 29 7.60 3.08 -17.23
CA ALA A 29 7.49 4.02 -18.34
C ALA A 29 8.69 4.97 -18.40
N ALA A 30 9.05 5.58 -17.26
CA ALA A 30 10.18 6.49 -17.18
C ALA A 30 11.51 5.79 -17.46
N ARG A 31 11.73 4.59 -16.88
CA ARG A 31 13.01 3.86 -16.99
C ARG A 31 13.20 3.18 -18.34
N LEU A 32 12.17 2.58 -18.92
CA LEU A 32 12.28 1.92 -20.22
C LEU A 32 12.42 2.94 -21.36
N SER A 33 11.77 4.10 -21.24
CA SER A 33 11.91 5.18 -22.24
C SER A 33 13.22 5.96 -22.16
N GLU A 34 14.14 5.65 -21.21
CA GLU A 34 15.52 6.14 -21.23
C GLU A 34 16.30 5.68 -22.45
N GLU A 35 15.90 4.55 -23.05
CA GLU A 35 16.50 4.03 -24.27
C GLU A 35 15.79 4.60 -25.50
N PRO A 36 16.40 5.53 -26.27
CA PRO A 36 15.72 6.26 -27.35
C PRO A 36 15.15 5.36 -28.47
N GLY A 37 15.75 4.18 -28.67
CA GLY A 37 15.32 3.19 -29.66
C GLY A 37 14.14 2.31 -29.23
N ILE A 38 13.63 2.50 -27.99
CA ILE A 38 12.55 1.70 -27.41
C ILE A 38 11.27 2.53 -27.39
N GLN A 39 10.21 2.00 -28.00
CA GLN A 39 8.88 2.62 -27.98
C GLN A 39 8.07 2.07 -26.81
N VAL A 40 7.64 2.94 -25.89
CA VAL A 40 6.88 2.58 -24.69
C VAL A 40 5.48 3.17 -24.77
N GLY A 41 4.47 2.31 -24.62
CA GLY A 41 3.06 2.69 -24.49
C GLY A 41 2.57 2.43 -23.07
N VAL A 42 1.85 3.38 -22.50
CA VAL A 42 1.13 3.22 -21.21
C VAL A 42 -0.35 3.39 -21.46
N ILE A 43 -1.17 2.50 -20.91
CA ILE A 43 -2.63 2.57 -20.99
C ILE A 43 -3.16 2.72 -19.58
N GLU A 44 -3.90 3.81 -19.32
CA GLU A 44 -4.46 4.13 -18.01
C GLU A 44 -5.96 4.40 -18.09
N ALA A 45 -6.71 3.79 -17.17
CA ALA A 45 -8.18 3.92 -17.11
C ALA A 45 -8.64 5.29 -16.59
N GLY A 46 -7.82 5.96 -15.80
CA GLY A 46 -8.08 7.31 -15.30
C GLY A 46 -7.38 8.39 -16.13
N SER A 47 -7.45 9.63 -15.66
CA SER A 47 -6.86 10.80 -16.32
C SER A 47 -5.67 11.37 -15.55
N LEU A 48 -4.89 12.21 -16.20
CA LEU A 48 -3.84 13.02 -15.59
C LEU A 48 -4.46 14.07 -14.64
N ARG A 49 -3.92 14.15 -13.43
CA ARG A 49 -4.34 15.10 -12.38
C ARG A 49 -3.17 15.95 -11.87
N LEU A 50 -2.21 16.24 -12.73
CA LEU A 50 -1.05 17.08 -12.38
C LEU A 50 -1.52 18.52 -12.13
N GLY A 51 -1.17 19.08 -10.96
CA GLY A 51 -1.61 20.41 -10.54
C GLY A 51 -3.05 20.46 -10.01
N ASP A 52 -3.67 19.30 -9.76
CA ASP A 52 -5.00 19.25 -9.13
C ASP A 52 -4.86 19.47 -7.61
N PRO A 53 -5.50 20.53 -7.05
CA PRO A 53 -5.39 20.83 -5.62
C PRO A 53 -5.82 19.71 -4.70
N LYS A 54 -6.76 18.84 -5.10
CA LYS A 54 -7.17 17.68 -4.29
C LYS A 54 -6.04 16.65 -4.17
N VAL A 55 -5.22 16.50 -5.21
CA VAL A 55 -4.08 15.59 -5.25
C VAL A 55 -2.88 16.20 -4.54
N ASP A 56 -2.58 17.46 -4.83
CA ASP A 56 -1.36 18.14 -4.38
C ASP A 56 -1.40 18.45 -2.88
N LEU A 57 -2.57 18.82 -2.32
CA LEU A 57 -2.72 19.17 -0.91
C LEU A 57 -2.46 17.93 0.00
N PRO A 58 -1.55 18.01 0.99
CA PRO A 58 -1.26 16.90 1.90
C PRO A 58 -2.48 16.33 2.64
N THR A 59 -3.47 17.17 2.95
CA THR A 59 -4.74 16.75 3.58
C THR A 59 -5.84 16.37 2.58
N GLY A 60 -5.53 16.36 1.28
CA GLY A 60 -6.48 16.09 0.18
C GLY A 60 -7.06 14.67 0.09
N PRO A 61 -6.44 13.58 0.63
CA PRO A 61 -6.96 12.22 0.44
C PRO A 61 -8.45 12.06 0.77
N GLY A 62 -8.94 12.66 1.86
CA GLY A 62 -10.35 12.58 2.25
C GLY A 62 -11.34 13.13 1.21
N GLN A 63 -10.90 13.94 0.26
CA GLN A 63 -11.73 14.48 -0.82
C GLN A 63 -11.74 13.62 -2.08
N MET A 64 -10.80 12.67 -2.21
CA MET A 64 -10.64 11.81 -3.37
C MET A 64 -11.21 10.41 -3.14
N LEU A 65 -11.13 9.90 -1.89
CA LEU A 65 -11.64 8.58 -1.54
C LEU A 65 -13.16 8.56 -1.68
N GLY A 66 -13.67 7.64 -2.50
CA GLY A 66 -15.09 7.56 -2.83
C GLY A 66 -15.53 8.43 -4.02
N ASP A 67 -14.66 9.30 -4.54
CA ASP A 67 -14.94 10.08 -5.75
C ASP A 67 -14.55 9.25 -7.01
N PRO A 68 -15.51 8.84 -7.87
CA PRO A 68 -15.22 7.99 -9.03
C PRO A 68 -14.30 8.66 -10.06
N GLY A 69 -14.04 9.97 -9.95
CA GLY A 69 -13.05 10.68 -10.75
C GLY A 69 -11.60 10.39 -10.33
N TYR A 70 -11.39 9.78 -9.16
CA TYR A 70 -10.06 9.49 -8.58
C TYR A 70 -9.96 8.06 -8.06
N ASP A 71 -11.07 7.42 -7.71
CA ASP A 71 -11.16 6.15 -7.01
C ASP A 71 -11.99 5.15 -7.81
N TRP A 72 -11.53 3.89 -7.87
CA TRP A 72 -12.31 2.80 -8.46
C TRP A 72 -13.54 2.43 -7.63
N ASN A 73 -13.58 2.83 -6.36
CA ASN A 73 -14.68 2.53 -5.43
C ASN A 73 -15.02 1.04 -5.33
N PHE A 74 -13.99 0.20 -5.28
CA PHE A 74 -14.22 -1.23 -5.04
C PHE A 74 -14.79 -1.47 -3.64
N GLU A 75 -15.53 -2.56 -3.53
CA GLU A 75 -16.08 -3.05 -2.27
C GLU A 75 -15.74 -4.53 -2.11
N SER A 76 -15.41 -4.94 -0.88
CA SER A 76 -15.21 -6.35 -0.58
C SER A 76 -16.55 -7.10 -0.53
N ILE A 77 -16.50 -8.43 -0.70
CA ILE A 77 -17.62 -9.26 -0.25
C ILE A 77 -17.76 -9.15 1.29
N PRO A 78 -18.94 -9.50 1.87
CA PRO A 78 -19.11 -9.50 3.33
C PRO A 78 -18.08 -10.38 4.03
N GLN A 79 -17.40 -9.85 5.06
CA GLN A 79 -16.28 -10.47 5.75
C GLN A 79 -16.73 -11.21 7.00
N ALA A 80 -16.75 -12.54 6.97
CA ALA A 80 -17.21 -13.38 8.08
C ALA A 80 -16.44 -13.14 9.39
N GLY A 81 -15.11 -12.96 9.33
CA GLY A 81 -14.25 -12.66 10.49
C GLY A 81 -14.49 -11.30 11.12
N ALA A 82 -15.17 -10.39 10.39
CA ALA A 82 -15.45 -9.01 10.78
C ALA A 82 -16.97 -8.71 10.75
N ASN A 83 -17.77 -9.60 11.31
CA ASN A 83 -19.22 -9.47 11.50
C ASN A 83 -20.01 -9.23 10.19
N ALA A 84 -19.62 -9.91 9.11
CA ALA A 84 -20.24 -9.87 7.80
C ALA A 84 -20.35 -8.45 7.18
N LYS A 85 -19.48 -7.53 7.57
CA LYS A 85 -19.40 -6.19 6.95
C LYS A 85 -18.73 -6.27 5.58
N ALA A 86 -19.20 -5.47 4.63
CA ALA A 86 -18.51 -5.18 3.39
C ALA A 86 -17.68 -3.89 3.57
N TYR A 87 -16.49 -3.87 3.00
CA TYR A 87 -15.50 -2.81 3.21
C TYR A 87 -15.22 -2.06 1.91
N HIS A 88 -15.18 -0.74 1.97
CA HIS A 88 -14.67 0.07 0.88
C HIS A 88 -13.17 -0.20 0.67
N ILE A 89 -12.79 -0.53 -0.57
CA ILE A 89 -11.41 -0.86 -0.99
C ILE A 89 -10.96 0.18 -2.03
N PRO A 90 -10.57 1.39 -1.61
CA PRO A 90 -10.18 2.44 -2.56
C PRO A 90 -8.90 2.08 -3.31
N ARG A 91 -8.92 2.28 -4.63
CA ARG A 91 -7.77 2.15 -5.53
C ARG A 91 -7.76 3.34 -6.49
N GLY A 92 -6.59 3.96 -6.68
CA GLY A 92 -6.49 5.13 -7.54
C GLY A 92 -6.86 4.82 -8.99
N ARG A 93 -7.81 5.59 -9.54
CA ARG A 93 -8.24 5.59 -10.94
C ARG A 93 -7.80 6.89 -11.63
N MET A 94 -6.48 7.02 -11.75
CA MET A 94 -5.83 8.19 -12.33
C MET A 94 -4.38 7.85 -12.66
N LEU A 95 -3.74 8.63 -13.52
CA LEU A 95 -2.29 8.55 -13.64
C LEU A 95 -1.63 8.80 -12.28
N GLY A 96 -0.66 7.95 -11.93
CA GLY A 96 -0.10 7.85 -10.59
C GLY A 96 -0.78 6.79 -9.72
N GLY A 97 -1.98 6.34 -10.09
CA GLY A 97 -2.73 5.31 -9.37
C GLY A 97 -2.87 5.62 -7.87
N SER A 98 -2.73 4.62 -7.03
CA SER A 98 -2.89 4.77 -5.57
C SER A 98 -1.82 5.66 -4.92
N SER A 99 -0.68 5.97 -5.57
CA SER A 99 0.26 6.97 -5.04
C SER A 99 -0.31 8.40 -5.08
N GLY A 100 -1.31 8.66 -5.95
CA GLY A 100 -1.99 9.95 -6.06
C GLY A 100 -3.09 10.17 -5.01
N ILE A 101 -3.66 9.11 -4.43
CA ILE A 101 -4.79 9.20 -3.48
C ILE A 101 -4.47 8.74 -2.05
N ASN A 102 -3.25 8.26 -1.78
CA ASN A 102 -2.85 7.76 -0.47
C ASN A 102 -2.54 8.89 0.54
N PHE A 103 -2.30 8.52 1.80
CA PHE A 103 -1.92 9.45 2.86
C PHE A 103 -0.41 9.75 2.92
N MET A 104 0.34 9.48 1.84
CA MET A 104 1.76 9.83 1.64
C MET A 104 2.76 9.25 2.63
N SER A 105 2.38 8.40 3.56
CA SER A 105 3.30 7.82 4.52
C SER A 105 4.47 7.11 3.81
N TYR A 106 5.70 7.47 4.17
CA TYR A 106 6.90 6.86 3.63
C TYR A 106 7.69 6.16 4.74
N ASN A 107 7.77 4.86 4.62
CA ASN A 107 8.64 4.04 5.47
C ASN A 107 9.16 2.84 4.66
N ARG A 108 10.27 2.30 5.10
CA ARG A 108 10.83 1.07 4.55
C ARG A 108 10.57 -0.08 5.51
N PRO A 109 10.37 -1.30 4.99
CA PRO A 109 10.16 -2.47 5.83
C PRO A 109 11.41 -2.85 6.63
N SER A 110 11.24 -3.76 7.60
CA SER A 110 12.35 -4.48 8.19
C SER A 110 13.17 -5.20 7.11
N ALA A 111 14.49 -5.24 7.28
CA ALA A 111 15.36 -6.01 6.38
C ALA A 111 14.96 -7.47 6.33
N GLU A 112 14.59 -8.03 7.49
CA GLU A 112 14.14 -9.41 7.64
C GLU A 112 12.87 -9.70 6.80
N ASP A 113 11.98 -8.70 6.63
CA ASP A 113 10.76 -8.87 5.82
C ASP A 113 11.08 -9.22 4.37
N ILE A 114 12.04 -8.51 3.81
CA ILE A 114 12.47 -8.73 2.43
C ILE A 114 13.33 -9.99 2.31
N ASP A 115 14.21 -10.23 3.29
CA ASP A 115 15.08 -11.40 3.30
C ASP A 115 14.26 -12.71 3.40
N ASP A 116 13.12 -12.69 4.06
CA ASP A 116 12.22 -13.85 4.14
C ASP A 116 11.60 -14.22 2.78
N TRP A 117 11.46 -13.28 1.86
CA TRP A 117 11.02 -13.61 0.49
C TRP A 117 11.99 -14.60 -0.18
N ALA A 118 13.30 -14.39 0.00
CA ALA A 118 14.31 -15.29 -0.52
C ALA A 118 14.51 -16.53 0.38
N ASN A 119 14.65 -16.31 1.69
CA ASN A 119 15.11 -17.36 2.62
C ASN A 119 14.00 -18.35 3.02
N LYS A 120 12.76 -17.87 3.17
CA LYS A 120 11.61 -18.69 3.57
C LYS A 120 10.75 -19.11 2.39
N LEU A 121 10.49 -18.18 1.46
CA LEU A 121 9.61 -18.45 0.33
C LEU A 121 10.34 -18.90 -0.94
N GLY A 122 11.67 -18.83 -0.96
CA GLY A 122 12.51 -19.33 -2.06
C GLY A 122 12.58 -18.39 -3.27
N VAL A 123 12.21 -17.12 -3.13
CA VAL A 123 12.22 -16.11 -4.21
C VAL A 123 13.63 -15.53 -4.33
N LYS A 124 14.50 -16.25 -5.04
CA LYS A 124 15.92 -15.91 -5.16
C LYS A 124 16.15 -14.54 -5.78
N GLY A 125 17.15 -13.84 -5.25
CA GLY A 125 17.52 -12.52 -5.75
C GLY A 125 16.66 -11.38 -5.21
N TRP A 126 15.75 -11.60 -4.27
CA TRP A 126 14.89 -10.58 -3.65
C TRP A 126 15.19 -10.48 -2.15
N THR A 127 16.40 -10.06 -1.80
CA THR A 127 16.85 -9.78 -0.42
C THR A 127 16.88 -8.27 -0.17
N TRP A 128 16.98 -7.89 1.10
CA TRP A 128 17.13 -6.49 1.49
C TRP A 128 18.35 -5.84 0.83
N SER A 129 19.49 -6.50 0.84
CA SER A 129 20.72 -5.98 0.25
C SER A 129 20.61 -5.74 -1.27
N GLU A 130 19.78 -6.53 -1.94
CA GLU A 130 19.52 -6.37 -3.37
C GLU A 130 18.46 -5.32 -3.69
N LEU A 131 17.52 -5.07 -2.75
CA LEU A 131 16.46 -4.07 -2.95
C LEU A 131 16.84 -2.68 -2.44
N LEU A 132 17.72 -2.57 -1.42
CA LEU A 132 18.12 -1.30 -0.83
C LEU A 132 18.63 -0.26 -1.86
N PRO A 133 19.46 -0.63 -2.86
CA PRO A 133 19.87 0.32 -3.91
C PRO A 133 18.68 0.94 -4.66
N TYR A 134 17.59 0.18 -4.85
CA TYR A 134 16.41 0.64 -5.56
C TYR A 134 15.48 1.48 -4.68
N PHE A 135 15.40 1.23 -3.38
CA PHE A 135 14.80 2.17 -2.43
C PHE A 135 15.50 3.53 -2.51
N LYS A 136 16.83 3.54 -2.47
CA LYS A 136 17.63 4.78 -2.59
C LYS A 136 17.48 5.45 -3.95
N ARG A 137 17.42 4.67 -5.04
CA ARG A 137 17.26 5.19 -6.41
C ARG A 137 15.92 5.91 -6.63
N SER A 138 14.86 5.46 -5.95
CA SER A 138 13.54 6.08 -6.06
C SER A 138 13.39 7.33 -5.21
N GLU A 139 14.20 7.52 -4.17
CA GLU A 139 14.05 8.53 -3.14
C GLU A 139 14.93 9.76 -3.36
N ASN A 140 14.40 10.93 -3.04
CA ASN A 140 15.12 12.18 -2.85
C ASN A 140 14.80 12.73 -1.46
N LEU A 141 15.61 12.36 -0.46
CA LEU A 141 15.47 12.91 0.87
C LEU A 141 15.80 14.40 0.85
N GLU A 142 14.83 15.25 1.20
CA GLU A 142 15.05 16.67 1.36
C GLU A 142 15.85 16.98 2.63
N PRO A 143 16.52 18.14 2.71
CA PRO A 143 17.26 18.54 3.89
C PRO A 143 16.36 18.54 5.15
N ILE A 144 16.74 17.76 6.15
CA ILE A 144 16.09 17.63 7.45
C ILE A 144 17.15 17.77 8.52
N GLU A 145 16.89 18.62 9.53
CA GLU A 145 17.71 18.65 10.74
C GLU A 145 17.37 17.40 11.60
N PRO A 146 18.33 16.48 11.75
CA PRO A 146 18.10 15.29 12.57
C PRO A 146 17.82 15.66 14.03
N SER A 147 16.87 14.98 14.65
CA SER A 147 16.55 15.13 16.07
C SER A 147 16.27 13.78 16.71
N ALA A 148 16.23 13.73 18.04
CA ALA A 148 15.88 12.50 18.76
C ALA A 148 14.49 11.97 18.42
N SER A 149 13.55 12.83 17.98
CA SER A 149 12.23 12.44 17.53
C SER A 149 12.16 12.16 16.02
N CYS A 150 13.16 12.63 15.23
CA CYS A 150 13.27 12.37 13.80
C CYS A 150 14.70 11.93 13.45
N PRO A 151 15.06 10.67 13.76
CA PRO A 151 16.41 10.17 13.55
C PRO A 151 16.58 9.75 12.09
N VAL A 152 17.05 10.66 11.25
CA VAL A 152 17.25 10.45 9.82
C VAL A 152 18.71 10.68 9.46
N SER A 153 19.35 9.71 8.81
CA SER A 153 20.73 9.80 8.34
C SER A 153 20.78 9.78 6.82
N PRO A 154 21.30 10.83 6.16
CA PRO A 154 21.43 10.86 4.70
C PRO A 154 22.17 9.66 4.10
N LYS A 155 23.02 8.97 4.89
CA LYS A 155 23.83 7.83 4.42
C LYS A 155 22.98 6.64 3.96
N VAL A 156 21.80 6.43 4.53
CA VAL A 156 20.91 5.31 4.17
C VAL A 156 19.82 5.69 3.17
N HIS A 157 19.67 6.98 2.90
CA HIS A 157 18.67 7.52 1.97
C HIS A 157 19.24 7.77 0.57
N GLY A 158 18.32 7.94 -0.39
CA GLY A 158 18.62 8.53 -1.70
C GLY A 158 18.49 10.05 -1.67
N THR A 159 19.30 10.74 -2.43
CA THR A 159 19.32 12.22 -2.52
C THR A 159 19.19 12.75 -3.94
N GLY A 160 18.81 11.92 -4.89
CA GLY A 160 18.67 12.28 -6.31
C GLY A 160 17.62 11.48 -7.05
N GLY A 161 16.78 10.75 -6.32
CA GLY A 161 15.67 10.02 -6.91
C GLY A 161 14.47 10.92 -7.21
N PRO A 162 13.47 10.39 -7.93
CA PRO A 162 12.33 11.20 -8.38
C PRO A 162 11.27 11.47 -7.30
N ILE A 163 11.24 10.69 -6.21
CA ILE A 163 10.24 10.84 -5.15
C ILE A 163 10.84 11.60 -3.99
N HIS A 164 10.38 12.81 -3.78
CA HIS A 164 10.77 13.64 -2.65
C HIS A 164 10.21 13.07 -1.36
N THR A 165 11.05 13.00 -0.33
CA THR A 165 10.66 12.58 1.03
C THR A 165 11.09 13.64 2.03
N SER A 166 10.20 13.99 2.95
CA SER A 166 10.45 14.97 3.98
C SER A 166 9.53 14.76 5.19
N ILE A 167 9.75 15.54 6.25
CA ILE A 167 8.80 15.62 7.39
C ILE A 167 7.75 16.70 7.12
N GLY A 168 6.52 16.46 7.63
CA GLY A 168 5.49 17.50 7.63
C GLY A 168 5.93 18.72 8.42
N PRO A 169 5.72 19.95 7.90
CA PRO A 169 6.14 21.19 8.61
C PRO A 169 5.29 21.49 9.85
N TRP A 170 4.17 20.85 10.03
CA TRP A 170 3.30 21.00 11.21
C TRP A 170 3.31 19.74 12.07
N GLN A 171 3.26 19.95 13.37
CA GLN A 171 3.16 18.93 14.40
C GLN A 171 2.07 19.29 15.41
N ALA A 172 1.21 18.33 15.77
CA ALA A 172 0.20 18.59 16.80
C ALA A 172 0.85 18.81 18.16
N PRO A 173 0.35 19.76 18.99
CA PRO A 173 0.97 20.13 20.26
C PRO A 173 1.14 19.00 21.28
N ILE A 174 0.35 17.92 21.16
CA ILE A 174 0.42 16.75 22.05
C ILE A 174 1.56 15.78 21.70
N GLU A 175 2.10 15.82 20.46
CA GLU A 175 2.91 14.71 19.89
C GLU A 175 4.24 14.46 20.61
N GLU A 176 4.94 15.47 21.09
CA GLU A 176 6.18 15.24 21.86
C GLU A 176 5.91 14.51 23.18
N SER A 177 4.82 14.85 23.87
CA SER A 177 4.42 14.15 25.10
C SER A 177 3.91 12.75 24.80
N LEU A 178 3.21 12.57 23.69
CA LEU A 178 2.75 11.26 23.25
C LEU A 178 3.92 10.35 22.89
N LEU A 179 4.94 10.89 22.21
CA LEU A 179 6.16 10.16 21.88
C LEU A 179 6.89 9.69 23.15
N ALA A 180 7.02 10.56 24.16
CA ALA A 180 7.60 10.20 25.45
C ALA A 180 6.73 9.14 26.19
N ALA A 181 5.41 9.23 26.11
CA ALA A 181 4.49 8.24 26.68
C ALA A 181 4.61 6.87 25.99
N PHE A 182 4.83 6.85 24.69
CA PHE A 182 5.11 5.62 23.96
C PHE A 182 6.43 4.97 24.40
N ASP A 183 7.52 5.77 24.50
CA ASP A 183 8.82 5.27 24.94
C ASP A 183 8.75 4.64 26.34
N GLU A 184 8.07 5.32 27.29
CA GLU A 184 7.83 4.83 28.64
C GLU A 184 7.03 3.52 28.65
N ALA A 185 5.90 3.51 27.94
CA ALA A 185 4.99 2.38 27.92
C ALA A 185 5.57 1.14 27.23
N ALA A 186 6.29 1.32 26.14
CA ALA A 186 6.90 0.23 25.37
C ALA A 186 8.23 -0.24 25.96
N ARG A 187 8.93 0.60 26.71
CA ARG A 187 10.31 0.36 27.19
C ARG A 187 11.28 0.02 26.06
N LEU A 188 11.06 0.65 24.91
CA LEU A 188 11.92 0.55 23.73
C LEU A 188 12.73 1.82 23.56
N GLN A 189 13.96 1.66 23.06
CA GLN A 189 14.76 2.78 22.62
C GLN A 189 14.28 3.22 21.23
N ARG A 190 14.33 4.51 20.96
CA ARG A 190 14.09 5.04 19.62
C ARG A 190 15.14 4.50 18.65
N PRO A 191 14.76 4.14 17.43
CA PRO A 191 15.72 3.67 16.44
C PRO A 191 16.68 4.79 16.06
N ALA A 192 17.96 4.46 15.90
CA ALA A 192 18.95 5.46 15.45
C ALA A 192 18.72 5.88 13.98
N GLU A 193 18.14 4.98 13.19
CA GLU A 193 17.83 5.21 11.77
C GLU A 193 16.74 4.21 11.31
N PRO A 194 15.45 4.61 11.36
CA PRO A 194 14.34 3.70 11.10
C PRO A 194 14.23 3.22 9.65
N TYR A 195 14.96 3.83 8.72
CA TYR A 195 14.92 3.49 7.29
C TYR A 195 16.06 2.55 6.86
N SER A 196 16.88 2.13 7.80
CA SER A 196 17.99 1.20 7.57
C SER A 196 17.59 -0.28 7.48
N GLY A 197 16.30 -0.60 7.70
CA GLY A 197 15.79 -1.97 7.84
C GLY A 197 15.65 -2.42 9.29
N ALA A 198 15.82 -1.50 10.28
CA ALA A 198 15.60 -1.74 11.70
C ALA A 198 14.83 -0.54 12.27
N HIS A 199 13.51 -0.67 12.47
CA HIS A 199 12.64 0.46 12.77
C HIS A 199 11.78 0.31 14.04
N LEU A 200 12.17 -0.57 14.97
CA LEU A 200 11.48 -0.69 16.26
C LEU A 200 11.60 0.58 17.10
N GLY A 201 10.54 0.90 17.84
CA GLY A 201 10.43 2.12 18.64
C GLY A 201 9.59 3.19 17.94
N PHE A 202 9.56 4.40 18.50
CA PHE A 202 8.65 5.47 18.08
C PHE A 202 9.43 6.69 17.60
N TYR A 203 8.95 7.30 16.50
CA TYR A 203 9.65 8.41 15.84
C TYR A 203 8.68 9.21 14.95
N ARG A 204 9.12 10.40 14.53
CA ARG A 204 8.44 11.16 13.48
C ARG A 204 8.79 10.58 12.12
N SER A 205 7.76 10.24 11.36
CA SER A 205 7.90 9.56 10.06
C SER A 205 8.09 10.54 8.90
N LEU A 206 8.72 10.05 7.84
CA LEU A 206 8.78 10.72 6.55
C LEU A 206 7.46 10.56 5.77
N PHE A 207 7.25 11.50 4.86
CA PHE A 207 6.17 11.50 3.87
C PHE A 207 6.73 11.70 2.48
N THR A 208 6.02 11.22 1.46
CA THR A 208 6.30 11.61 0.07
C THR A 208 5.76 13.02 -0.16
N LEU A 209 6.51 13.99 0.32
CA LEU A 209 6.18 15.41 0.34
C LEU A 209 7.33 16.21 -0.26
N ASP A 210 7.06 16.93 -1.35
CA ASP A 210 7.96 17.89 -1.96
C ASP A 210 7.78 19.25 -1.26
N ARG A 211 8.84 19.74 -0.60
CA ARG A 211 8.89 21.01 0.12
C ARG A 211 9.83 22.01 -0.52
N THR A 212 10.26 21.76 -1.75
CA THR A 212 11.14 22.71 -2.48
C THR A 212 10.45 24.05 -2.74
N SER A 213 9.12 24.06 -2.70
CA SER A 213 8.27 25.26 -2.73
C SER A 213 7.11 25.09 -1.74
N THR A 214 5.85 25.32 -2.12
CA THR A 214 4.68 24.97 -1.32
C THR A 214 4.66 23.45 -1.11
N PRO A 215 4.48 22.95 0.13
CA PRO A 215 4.46 21.52 0.41
C PRO A 215 3.34 20.82 -0.36
N VAL A 216 3.71 19.97 -1.31
CA VAL A 216 2.77 19.21 -2.15
C VAL A 216 3.15 17.73 -2.17
N ARG A 217 2.18 16.89 -2.50
CA ARG A 217 2.39 15.46 -2.70
C ARG A 217 3.48 15.20 -3.74
N SER A 218 4.47 14.37 -3.40
CA SER A 218 5.39 13.76 -4.35
C SER A 218 4.90 12.33 -4.65
N TYR A 219 4.61 12.04 -5.92
CA TYR A 219 4.02 10.77 -6.33
C TYR A 219 4.47 10.37 -7.74
N ALA A 220 4.00 9.22 -8.23
CA ALA A 220 4.51 8.67 -9.48
C ALA A 220 4.38 9.62 -10.69
N VAL A 221 3.36 10.51 -10.71
CA VAL A 221 3.26 11.49 -11.80
C VAL A 221 4.30 12.60 -11.64
N SER A 222 4.34 13.27 -10.49
CA SER A 222 5.26 14.39 -10.29
C SER A 222 6.74 13.95 -10.38
N GLY A 223 7.05 12.75 -9.84
CA GLY A 223 8.42 12.25 -9.82
C GLY A 223 8.88 11.55 -11.10
N TYR A 224 8.08 10.64 -11.62
CA TYR A 224 8.52 9.81 -12.75
C TYR A 224 7.96 10.24 -14.11
N TYR A 225 6.69 10.65 -14.20
CA TYR A 225 6.07 10.94 -15.49
C TYR A 225 6.31 12.38 -15.97
N ALA A 226 6.04 13.37 -15.14
CA ALA A 226 6.13 14.78 -15.52
C ALA A 226 7.51 15.18 -16.10
N PRO A 227 8.66 14.73 -15.55
CA PRO A 227 9.96 15.04 -16.11
C PRO A 227 10.22 14.43 -17.49
N VAL A 228 9.49 13.38 -17.87
CA VAL A 228 9.73 12.60 -19.09
C VAL A 228 8.58 12.60 -20.09
N MET A 229 7.48 13.26 -19.77
CA MET A 229 6.26 13.28 -20.60
C MET A 229 6.46 13.87 -22.02
N GLY A 230 7.57 14.57 -22.24
CA GLY A 230 7.96 15.10 -23.55
C GLY A 230 8.81 14.16 -24.39
N ARG A 231 9.15 12.96 -23.90
CA ARG A 231 9.96 12.00 -24.68
C ARG A 231 9.20 11.49 -25.90
N PRO A 232 9.78 11.53 -27.11
CA PRO A 232 9.10 11.12 -28.35
C PRO A 232 8.78 9.62 -28.40
N ASN A 233 9.51 8.81 -27.64
CA ASN A 233 9.39 7.36 -27.56
C ASN A 233 8.51 6.89 -26.37
N LEU A 234 7.82 7.81 -25.67
CA LEU A 234 6.86 7.49 -24.63
C LEU A 234 5.49 8.08 -25.00
N LYS A 235 4.48 7.20 -25.08
CA LYS A 235 3.09 7.62 -25.27
C LYS A 235 2.23 7.08 -24.14
N VAL A 236 1.33 7.93 -23.62
CA VAL A 236 0.37 7.57 -22.58
C VAL A 236 -1.05 7.80 -23.11
N LEU A 237 -1.88 6.77 -23.05
CA LEU A 237 -3.30 6.83 -23.40
C LEU A 237 -4.10 6.82 -22.10
N GLU A 238 -4.78 7.93 -21.84
CA GLU A 238 -5.65 8.14 -20.68
C GLU A 238 -7.09 7.72 -20.97
N ASN A 239 -7.88 7.52 -19.91
CA ASN A 239 -9.31 7.15 -19.99
C ASN A 239 -9.54 5.90 -20.86
N ALA A 240 -8.60 4.97 -20.83
CA ALA A 240 -8.60 3.74 -21.61
C ALA A 240 -8.45 2.53 -20.68
N GLN A 241 -9.51 1.74 -20.58
CA GLN A 241 -9.51 0.53 -19.74
C GLN A 241 -9.13 -0.70 -20.56
N VAL A 242 -8.05 -1.38 -20.18
CA VAL A 242 -7.69 -2.66 -20.78
C VAL A 242 -8.72 -3.72 -20.36
N CYS A 243 -9.18 -4.49 -21.35
CA CYS A 243 -10.19 -5.51 -21.21
C CYS A 243 -9.60 -6.90 -21.04
N ARG A 244 -8.57 -7.21 -21.81
CA ARG A 244 -7.84 -8.49 -21.78
C ARG A 244 -6.50 -8.41 -22.51
N ILE A 245 -5.66 -9.40 -22.26
CA ILE A 245 -4.42 -9.65 -23.00
C ILE A 245 -4.75 -10.47 -24.26
N LEU A 246 -4.18 -10.11 -25.37
CA LEU A 246 -4.28 -10.86 -26.63
C LEU A 246 -3.19 -11.92 -26.65
N LEU A 247 -3.60 -13.20 -26.67
CA LEU A 247 -2.71 -14.36 -26.65
C LEU A 247 -2.79 -15.08 -28.00
N SER A 248 -1.64 -15.33 -28.63
CA SER A 248 -1.51 -16.23 -29.78
C SER A 248 -0.99 -17.61 -29.37
N ASP A 249 -1.30 -18.63 -30.14
CA ASP A 249 -0.77 -19.96 -29.95
C ASP A 249 0.56 -20.11 -30.70
N ALA A 250 1.57 -20.57 -29.98
CA ALA A 250 2.84 -20.90 -30.59
C ALA A 250 2.95 -22.40 -30.89
N SER A 251 3.88 -22.77 -31.77
CA SER A 251 4.09 -24.15 -32.23
C SER A 251 4.45 -25.14 -31.12
N ASP A 252 4.97 -24.66 -30.00
CA ASP A 252 5.32 -25.45 -28.80
C ASP A 252 4.22 -25.50 -27.75
N GLY A 253 3.04 -24.93 -28.06
CA GLY A 253 1.87 -24.91 -27.18
C GLY A 253 1.91 -23.89 -26.04
N ILE A 254 2.97 -23.08 -25.91
CA ILE A 254 3.06 -22.03 -24.88
C ILE A 254 2.50 -20.72 -25.44
N PRO A 255 1.39 -20.17 -24.91
CA PRO A 255 0.82 -18.92 -25.38
C PRO A 255 1.80 -17.74 -25.32
N VAL A 256 1.66 -16.82 -26.26
CA VAL A 256 2.49 -15.60 -26.37
C VAL A 256 1.59 -14.39 -26.25
N ALA A 257 1.90 -13.45 -25.34
CA ALA A 257 1.24 -12.17 -25.28
C ALA A 257 1.70 -11.26 -26.42
N GLU A 258 0.76 -10.87 -27.28
CA GLU A 258 1.05 -10.05 -28.48
C GLU A 258 0.56 -8.61 -28.34
N GLY A 259 -0.29 -8.33 -27.34
CA GLY A 259 -0.88 -7.03 -27.13
C GLY A 259 -2.04 -7.09 -26.17
N VAL A 260 -2.91 -6.07 -26.24
CA VAL A 260 -4.09 -5.96 -25.38
C VAL A 260 -5.31 -5.49 -26.18
N GLU A 261 -6.51 -5.87 -25.72
CA GLU A 261 -7.76 -5.24 -26.09
C GLU A 261 -8.10 -4.18 -25.02
N LEU A 262 -8.50 -3.00 -25.44
CA LEU A 262 -8.88 -1.90 -24.57
C LEU A 262 -10.23 -1.29 -24.99
N HIS A 263 -10.90 -0.67 -24.03
CA HIS A 263 -12.09 0.14 -24.24
C HIS A 263 -11.74 1.62 -24.02
N HIS A 264 -12.10 2.47 -24.98
CA HIS A 264 -11.91 3.92 -24.93
C HIS A 264 -13.05 4.63 -25.64
N ALA A 265 -13.66 5.60 -24.99
CA ALA A 265 -14.73 6.44 -25.56
C ALA A 265 -15.87 5.64 -26.25
N GLY A 266 -16.32 4.56 -25.62
CA GLY A 266 -17.43 3.72 -26.12
C GLY A 266 -17.04 2.67 -27.17
N ALA A 267 -15.78 2.60 -27.60
CA ALA A 267 -15.31 1.66 -28.61
C ALA A 267 -14.21 0.75 -28.09
N ARG A 268 -14.05 -0.43 -28.71
CA ARG A 268 -12.96 -1.37 -28.44
C ARG A 268 -11.87 -1.23 -29.48
N TYR A 269 -10.64 -1.33 -29.03
CA TYR A 269 -9.43 -1.26 -29.85
C TYR A 269 -8.46 -2.35 -29.45
N ALA A 270 -7.63 -2.79 -30.40
CA ALA A 270 -6.51 -3.67 -30.16
C ALA A 270 -5.19 -2.92 -30.37
N VAL A 271 -4.20 -3.20 -29.52
CA VAL A 271 -2.87 -2.61 -29.60
C VAL A 271 -1.84 -3.71 -29.40
N SER A 272 -0.81 -3.77 -30.24
CA SER A 272 0.22 -4.82 -30.19
C SER A 272 1.50 -4.36 -29.51
N ALA A 273 2.21 -5.30 -28.88
CA ALA A 273 3.54 -5.13 -28.33
C ALA A 273 4.55 -6.02 -29.06
N ARG A 274 5.66 -5.46 -29.53
CA ARG A 274 6.69 -6.20 -30.23
C ARG A 274 7.53 -7.09 -29.31
N ARG A 275 7.69 -6.69 -28.03
CA ARG A 275 8.52 -7.39 -27.05
C ARG A 275 7.71 -7.97 -25.90
N GLU A 276 7.11 -7.13 -25.07
CA GLU A 276 6.38 -7.59 -23.89
C GLU A 276 5.16 -6.72 -23.57
N VAL A 277 4.14 -7.36 -23.02
CA VAL A 277 3.05 -6.72 -22.25
C VAL A 277 3.41 -6.80 -20.78
N ILE A 278 3.28 -5.68 -20.05
CA ILE A 278 3.60 -5.59 -18.64
C ILE A 278 2.36 -5.12 -17.89
N LEU A 279 1.79 -5.98 -17.05
CA LEU A 279 0.69 -5.62 -16.17
C LEU A 279 1.22 -4.85 -14.97
N SER A 280 0.66 -3.66 -14.74
CA SER A 280 0.91 -2.80 -13.59
C SER A 280 -0.42 -2.21 -13.07
N ALA A 281 -1.49 -3.02 -13.16
CA ALA A 281 -2.87 -2.62 -12.85
C ALA A 281 -3.21 -2.77 -11.35
N GLY A 282 -2.24 -3.16 -10.51
CA GLY A 282 -2.37 -3.30 -9.07
C GLY A 282 -3.02 -4.61 -8.63
N SER A 283 -3.06 -4.82 -7.32
CA SER A 283 -3.41 -6.11 -6.70
C SER A 283 -4.86 -6.55 -6.92
N VAL A 284 -5.74 -5.66 -7.39
CA VAL A 284 -7.12 -6.02 -7.74
C VAL A 284 -7.25 -6.36 -9.22
N GLN A 285 -6.69 -5.52 -10.12
CA GLN A 285 -6.96 -5.64 -11.54
C GLN A 285 -5.90 -6.43 -12.31
N SER A 286 -4.67 -6.59 -11.80
CA SER A 286 -3.68 -7.45 -12.46
C SER A 286 -4.13 -8.92 -12.48
N PRO A 287 -4.57 -9.55 -11.37
CA PRO A 287 -5.14 -10.90 -11.44
C PRO A 287 -6.43 -10.94 -12.26
N GLN A 288 -7.31 -9.93 -12.15
CA GLN A 288 -8.54 -9.84 -12.96
C GLN A 288 -8.22 -9.90 -14.47
N LEU A 289 -7.22 -9.16 -14.94
CA LEU A 289 -6.81 -9.17 -16.35
C LEU A 289 -6.19 -10.49 -16.80
N LEU A 290 -5.46 -11.18 -15.91
CA LEU A 290 -4.98 -12.53 -16.19
C LEU A 290 -6.16 -13.49 -16.39
N GLU A 291 -7.12 -13.49 -15.47
CA GLU A 291 -8.31 -14.35 -15.54
C GLU A 291 -9.20 -14.03 -16.75
N LEU A 292 -9.46 -12.74 -17.05
CA LEU A 292 -10.20 -12.33 -18.26
C LEU A 292 -9.49 -12.75 -19.56
N SER A 293 -8.19 -13.07 -19.49
CA SER A 293 -7.40 -13.55 -20.62
C SER A 293 -7.27 -15.07 -20.65
N GLY A 294 -7.97 -15.79 -19.76
CA GLY A 294 -7.93 -17.25 -19.66
C GLY A 294 -6.73 -17.81 -18.91
N ILE A 295 -6.04 -17.00 -18.09
CA ILE A 295 -4.90 -17.39 -17.25
C ILE A 295 -5.36 -17.39 -15.80
N GLY A 296 -5.61 -18.55 -15.19
CA GLY A 296 -6.16 -18.62 -13.83
C GLY A 296 -6.58 -20.01 -13.40
N ASP A 297 -7.32 -20.08 -12.31
CA ASP A 297 -7.94 -21.31 -11.82
C ASP A 297 -9.03 -21.77 -12.81
N PRO A 298 -8.94 -23.01 -13.35
CA PRO A 298 -9.95 -23.52 -14.28
C PRO A 298 -11.38 -23.43 -13.77
N SER A 299 -11.59 -23.65 -12.46
CA SER A 299 -12.95 -23.61 -11.87
C SER A 299 -13.49 -22.17 -11.77
N VAL A 300 -12.64 -21.18 -11.48
CA VAL A 300 -12.99 -19.75 -11.49
C VAL A 300 -13.34 -19.31 -12.90
N LEU A 301 -12.48 -19.66 -13.86
CA LEU A 301 -12.66 -19.29 -15.27
C LEU A 301 -13.94 -19.89 -15.86
N GLU A 302 -14.20 -21.19 -15.61
CA GLU A 302 -15.43 -21.86 -16.02
C GLU A 302 -16.67 -21.20 -15.43
N GLY A 303 -16.64 -20.88 -14.11
CA GLY A 303 -17.73 -20.18 -13.43
C GLY A 303 -18.03 -18.80 -14.00
N ALA A 304 -17.03 -18.12 -14.56
CA ALA A 304 -17.15 -16.83 -15.23
C ALA A 304 -17.44 -16.94 -16.75
N GLY A 305 -17.53 -18.13 -17.31
CA GLY A 305 -17.72 -18.37 -18.76
C GLY A 305 -16.49 -18.03 -19.60
N ILE A 306 -15.30 -18.16 -19.03
CA ILE A 306 -14.02 -17.86 -19.69
C ILE A 306 -13.28 -19.16 -19.98
N ALA A 307 -12.84 -19.33 -21.23
CA ALA A 307 -12.05 -20.49 -21.62
C ALA A 307 -10.65 -20.47 -20.98
N CYS A 308 -10.28 -21.54 -20.28
CA CYS A 308 -8.94 -21.66 -19.69
C CYS A 308 -7.89 -21.89 -20.77
N ARG A 309 -6.91 -20.99 -20.86
CA ARG A 309 -5.74 -21.05 -21.76
C ARG A 309 -4.50 -21.52 -21.02
N VAL A 310 -4.33 -21.08 -19.80
CA VAL A 310 -3.21 -21.44 -18.91
C VAL A 310 -3.75 -21.67 -17.51
N ALA A 311 -3.73 -22.92 -17.06
CA ALA A 311 -4.15 -23.26 -15.70
C ALA A 311 -3.11 -22.81 -14.67
N ASN A 312 -3.50 -21.92 -13.77
CA ASN A 312 -2.73 -21.48 -12.63
C ASN A 312 -3.65 -21.08 -11.47
N THR A 313 -3.81 -21.97 -10.51
CA THR A 313 -4.70 -21.80 -9.36
C THR A 313 -4.26 -20.73 -8.37
N ASP A 314 -3.05 -20.17 -8.54
CA ASP A 314 -2.50 -19.14 -7.67
C ASP A 314 -2.89 -17.71 -8.10
N VAL A 315 -3.36 -17.54 -9.34
CA VAL A 315 -3.83 -16.24 -9.84
C VAL A 315 -5.02 -15.77 -9.01
N GLY A 316 -4.97 -14.55 -8.51
CA GLY A 316 -6.00 -13.96 -7.66
C GLY A 316 -6.01 -14.48 -6.22
N SER A 317 -5.30 -15.56 -5.92
CA SER A 317 -5.19 -16.13 -4.58
C SER A 317 -4.12 -15.39 -3.74
N ASN A 318 -4.04 -15.71 -2.41
CA ASN A 318 -3.04 -15.13 -1.50
C ASN A 318 -3.15 -13.60 -1.32
N LEU A 319 -4.34 -13.01 -1.50
CA LEU A 319 -4.57 -11.61 -1.14
C LEU A 319 -4.25 -11.42 0.34
N GLN A 320 -3.41 -10.43 0.62
CA GLN A 320 -3.03 -10.02 1.96
C GLN A 320 -3.28 -8.52 2.09
N GLU A 321 -3.81 -8.11 3.24
CA GLU A 321 -4.09 -6.71 3.52
C GLU A 321 -3.87 -6.44 5.01
N HIS A 322 -3.21 -5.34 5.34
CA HIS A 322 -3.16 -4.84 6.72
C HIS A 322 -4.54 -4.37 7.16
N THR A 323 -4.87 -4.63 8.42
CA THR A 323 -6.07 -4.10 9.05
C THR A 323 -5.70 -3.13 10.14
N MET A 324 -6.49 -2.06 10.28
CA MET A 324 -6.32 -1.04 11.31
C MET A 324 -7.52 -1.02 12.26
N SER A 325 -7.24 -0.73 13.52
CA SER A 325 -8.24 -0.28 14.51
C SER A 325 -7.69 0.94 15.23
N ALA A 326 -8.44 1.58 16.14
CA ALA A 326 -7.95 2.78 16.80
C ALA A 326 -8.50 2.98 18.20
N VAL A 327 -7.68 3.68 19.02
CA VAL A 327 -8.10 4.28 20.29
C VAL A 327 -8.07 5.79 20.12
N SER A 328 -9.16 6.47 20.48
CA SER A 328 -9.29 7.92 20.36
C SER A 328 -9.63 8.55 21.72
N TYR A 329 -8.94 9.61 22.04
CA TYR A 329 -9.17 10.41 23.24
C TYR A 329 -9.52 11.85 22.88
N GLU A 330 -10.43 12.44 23.63
CA GLU A 330 -10.75 13.86 23.56
C GLU A 330 -9.56 14.69 24.06
N CYS A 331 -9.12 15.65 23.26
CA CYS A 331 -8.06 16.59 23.65
C CYS A 331 -8.56 17.54 24.76
N ALA A 332 -7.66 17.96 25.63
CA ALA A 332 -7.93 19.02 26.59
C ALA A 332 -8.10 20.38 25.89
N ASP A 333 -8.71 21.36 26.58
CA ASP A 333 -8.88 22.70 26.04
C ASP A 333 -7.53 23.32 25.67
N GLY A 334 -7.47 23.98 24.53
CA GLY A 334 -6.25 24.57 23.99
C GLY A 334 -5.31 23.60 23.26
N ILE A 335 -5.58 22.29 23.26
CA ILE A 335 -4.84 21.31 22.48
C ILE A 335 -5.53 21.14 21.11
N MET A 336 -4.89 21.70 20.09
CA MET A 336 -5.41 21.66 18.72
C MET A 336 -5.16 20.31 18.05
N SER A 337 -6.14 19.82 17.30
CA SER A 337 -6.01 18.75 16.32
C SER A 337 -6.67 19.18 14.99
N VAL A 338 -6.60 18.34 13.98
CA VAL A 338 -7.27 18.60 12.67
C VAL A 338 -8.79 18.72 12.85
N ASP A 339 -9.40 18.02 13.81
CA ASP A 339 -10.83 18.17 14.11
C ASP A 339 -11.19 19.61 14.53
N SER A 340 -10.26 20.36 15.11
CA SER A 340 -10.47 21.76 15.52
C SER A 340 -10.74 22.65 14.31
N LEU A 341 -10.09 22.38 13.16
CA LEU A 341 -10.25 23.13 11.92
C LEU A 341 -11.67 23.01 11.35
N PHE A 342 -12.31 21.85 11.51
CA PHE A 342 -13.66 21.63 11.00
C PHE A 342 -14.74 22.25 11.91
N LYS A 343 -14.39 22.62 13.14
CA LYS A 343 -15.31 23.19 14.12
C LYS A 343 -15.22 24.70 14.23
N ASP A 344 -14.07 25.25 13.87
CA ASP A 344 -13.80 26.70 13.93
C ASP A 344 -13.42 27.23 12.55
N PRO A 345 -14.34 27.91 11.83
CA PRO A 345 -14.07 28.49 10.51
C PRO A 345 -12.93 29.50 10.52
N ALA A 346 -12.75 30.28 11.60
CA ALA A 346 -11.68 31.26 11.68
C ALA A 346 -10.30 30.57 11.78
N LEU A 347 -10.22 29.50 12.56
CA LEU A 347 -9.02 28.66 12.66
C LEU A 347 -8.71 27.98 11.32
N LEU A 348 -9.73 27.52 10.59
CA LEU A 348 -9.52 26.94 9.27
C LEU A 348 -8.96 27.99 8.29
N GLU A 349 -9.50 29.20 8.27
CA GLU A 349 -9.02 30.32 7.42
C GLU A 349 -7.59 30.70 7.78
N GLU A 350 -7.25 30.77 9.07
CA GLU A 350 -5.88 30.97 9.54
C GLU A 350 -4.93 29.93 8.95
N HIS A 351 -5.27 28.63 9.08
CA HIS A 351 -4.43 27.53 8.59
C HIS A 351 -4.37 27.43 7.07
N GLN A 352 -5.42 27.84 6.36
CA GLN A 352 -5.38 28.04 4.90
C GLN A 352 -4.40 29.15 4.51
N SER A 353 -4.40 30.27 5.25
CA SER A 353 -3.45 31.36 5.06
C SER A 353 -2.02 30.94 5.37
N LEU A 354 -1.79 30.20 6.47
CA LEU A 354 -0.49 29.65 6.83
C LEU A 354 0.05 28.70 5.73
N TYR A 355 -0.81 27.84 5.19
CA TYR A 355 -0.42 26.96 4.08
C TYR A 355 -0.05 27.75 2.82
N ALA A 356 -0.91 28.69 2.40
CA ALA A 356 -0.73 29.41 1.16
C ALA A 356 0.46 30.39 1.19
N LYS A 357 0.74 31.05 2.33
CA LYS A 357 1.74 32.11 2.45
C LYS A 357 3.04 31.64 3.08
N ASN A 358 2.96 30.76 4.08
CA ASN A 358 4.09 30.39 4.92
C ASN A 358 4.51 28.93 4.74
N HIS A 359 3.83 28.19 3.86
CA HIS A 359 4.09 26.77 3.61
C HIS A 359 4.05 25.91 4.90
N SER A 360 3.17 26.26 5.84
CA SER A 360 3.08 25.70 7.19
C SER A 360 1.62 25.50 7.64
N GLY A 361 1.42 25.22 8.92
CA GLY A 361 0.08 24.97 9.47
C GLY A 361 -0.41 23.54 9.25
N ALA A 362 -1.56 23.21 9.83
CA ALA A 362 -2.07 21.83 9.88
C ALA A 362 -2.42 21.25 8.50
N LEU A 363 -2.61 22.08 7.47
CA LEU A 363 -2.87 21.64 6.10
C LEU A 363 -1.59 21.24 5.34
N SER A 364 -0.41 21.57 5.85
CA SER A 364 0.88 21.29 5.21
C SER A 364 1.47 19.92 5.56
N GLY A 365 0.82 19.16 6.40
CA GLY A 365 1.28 17.85 6.87
C GLY A 365 0.13 16.86 7.01
N SER A 366 0.50 15.64 7.30
CA SER A 366 -0.40 14.52 7.59
C SER A 366 -0.08 13.96 8.97
N VAL A 367 -0.36 12.68 9.22
CA VAL A 367 0.05 11.96 10.43
C VAL A 367 1.57 11.95 10.57
N SER A 368 2.11 12.46 11.68
CA SER A 368 3.56 12.65 11.80
C SER A 368 4.24 11.60 12.69
N LEU A 369 3.54 10.97 13.62
CA LEU A 369 4.11 10.03 14.59
C LEU A 369 3.83 8.59 14.17
N MET A 370 4.88 7.78 14.21
CA MET A 370 4.82 6.35 13.86
C MET A 370 5.72 5.54 14.81
N GLY A 371 5.37 4.29 15.01
CA GLY A 371 6.24 3.37 15.74
C GLY A 371 5.84 1.93 15.55
N PHE A 372 6.76 1.05 15.93
CA PHE A 372 6.60 -0.40 15.82
C PHE A 372 7.03 -1.09 17.10
N THR A 373 6.29 -2.12 17.48
CA THR A 373 6.64 -2.97 18.63
C THR A 373 6.51 -4.44 18.29
N PRO A 374 7.28 -5.31 18.97
CA PRO A 374 7.02 -6.74 18.96
C PRO A 374 5.73 -7.07 19.72
N TYR A 375 4.98 -8.04 19.26
CA TYR A 375 3.81 -8.57 19.98
C TYR A 375 4.19 -9.07 21.38
N SER A 376 5.34 -9.72 21.49
CA SER A 376 5.88 -10.24 22.75
C SER A 376 6.16 -9.17 23.81
N SER A 377 6.35 -7.90 23.43
CA SER A 377 6.53 -6.79 24.38
C SER A 377 5.21 -6.27 24.98
N LEU A 378 4.08 -6.61 24.34
CA LEU A 378 2.73 -6.15 24.73
C LEU A 378 1.92 -7.23 25.44
N SER A 379 2.38 -8.47 25.41
CA SER A 379 1.69 -9.65 25.89
C SER A 379 2.53 -10.39 26.93
N THR A 380 1.87 -11.14 27.83
CA THR A 380 2.58 -12.04 28.73
C THR A 380 3.12 -13.25 27.96
N GLU A 381 4.15 -13.93 28.50
CA GLU A 381 4.73 -15.14 27.91
C GLU A 381 3.65 -16.21 27.64
N THR A 382 2.76 -16.43 28.60
CA THR A 382 1.62 -17.37 28.44
C THR A 382 0.70 -16.97 27.28
N GLN A 383 0.45 -15.67 27.07
CA GLN A 383 -0.36 -15.18 25.94
C GLN A 383 0.36 -15.37 24.62
N VAL A 384 1.67 -15.13 24.57
CA VAL A 384 2.49 -15.37 23.39
C VAL A 384 2.46 -16.86 23.03
N ASP A 385 2.70 -17.75 23.97
CA ASP A 385 2.68 -19.21 23.75
C ASP A 385 1.30 -19.68 23.25
N ALA A 386 0.23 -19.22 23.88
CA ALA A 386 -1.13 -19.55 23.46
C ALA A 386 -1.46 -19.05 22.05
N THR A 387 -0.93 -17.88 21.68
CA THR A 387 -1.10 -17.32 20.32
C THR A 387 -0.28 -18.12 19.31
N MET A 388 0.97 -18.45 19.65
CA MET A 388 1.86 -19.26 18.82
C MET A 388 1.28 -20.63 18.51
N ALA A 389 0.71 -21.31 19.50
CA ALA A 389 0.07 -22.61 19.32
C ALA A 389 -1.04 -22.58 18.25
N ARG A 390 -1.74 -21.45 18.10
CA ARG A 390 -2.86 -21.30 17.17
C ARG A 390 -2.47 -20.91 15.74
N ILE A 391 -1.21 -20.51 15.50
CA ILE A 391 -0.79 -20.10 14.13
C ILE A 391 -1.03 -21.21 13.11
N PHE A 392 -0.89 -22.47 13.53
CA PHE A 392 -0.97 -23.61 12.64
C PHE A 392 -2.29 -24.40 12.73
N ASP A 393 -3.15 -24.06 13.71
CA ASP A 393 -4.41 -24.77 13.95
C ASP A 393 -5.58 -24.20 13.14
N ALA A 394 -5.45 -23.00 12.63
CA ALA A 394 -6.52 -22.40 11.85
C ALA A 394 -6.64 -23.02 10.46
N PRO A 395 -7.86 -23.35 10.01
CA PRO A 395 -8.06 -23.87 8.67
C PRO A 395 -7.54 -22.85 7.65
N SER A 396 -6.78 -23.34 6.69
CA SER A 396 -6.49 -22.58 5.48
C SER A 396 -7.79 -22.07 4.87
N VAL A 397 -7.78 -20.82 4.42
CA VAL A 397 -8.95 -20.11 3.84
C VAL A 397 -9.81 -21.01 2.99
N SER A 398 -11.11 -20.80 3.12
CA SER A 398 -12.20 -21.45 2.39
C SER A 398 -11.90 -21.63 0.90
N GLY A 399 -11.74 -22.85 0.48
CA GLY A 399 -11.54 -23.20 -0.91
C GLY A 399 -10.50 -24.31 -1.05
N ARG A 400 -10.65 -25.13 -2.05
CA ARG A 400 -9.75 -26.23 -2.36
C ARG A 400 -8.37 -25.68 -2.76
N LEU A 401 -7.50 -25.41 -1.77
CA LEU A 401 -6.10 -25.08 -2.06
C LEU A 401 -5.45 -26.27 -2.75
N SER A 402 -4.69 -26.02 -3.80
CA SER A 402 -3.77 -27.01 -4.34
C SER A 402 -2.74 -27.39 -3.25
N GLN A 403 -2.17 -28.59 -3.34
CA GLN A 403 -1.13 -29.02 -2.41
C GLN A 403 0.08 -28.04 -2.40
N GLN A 404 0.36 -27.43 -3.55
CA GLN A 404 1.42 -26.42 -3.70
C GLN A 404 1.09 -25.15 -2.92
N ASN A 405 -0.16 -24.67 -3.00
CA ASN A 405 -0.64 -23.48 -2.26
C ASN A 405 -0.61 -23.72 -0.76
N ALA A 406 -1.03 -24.90 -0.30
CA ALA A 406 -0.99 -25.26 1.12
C ALA A 406 0.47 -25.24 1.64
N SER A 407 1.43 -25.78 0.90
CA SER A 407 2.85 -25.73 1.25
C SER A 407 3.41 -24.30 1.27
N TYR A 408 2.99 -23.45 0.35
CA TYR A 408 3.42 -22.05 0.31
C TYR A 408 2.85 -21.25 1.50
N GLN A 409 1.57 -21.40 1.80
CA GLN A 409 0.95 -20.79 2.98
C GLN A 409 1.60 -21.27 4.28
N ARG A 410 1.93 -22.55 4.39
CA ARG A 410 2.64 -23.09 5.55
C ARG A 410 3.98 -22.39 5.78
N ARG A 411 4.77 -22.16 4.73
CA ARG A 411 6.04 -21.41 4.83
C ARG A 411 5.83 -19.96 5.25
N GLN A 412 4.75 -19.31 4.80
CA GLN A 412 4.38 -17.98 5.28
C GLN A 412 4.03 -17.98 6.77
N GLN A 413 3.24 -18.97 7.23
CA GLN A 413 2.92 -19.14 8.66
C GLN A 413 4.19 -19.37 9.49
N GLU A 414 5.12 -20.18 9.02
CA GLU A 414 6.42 -20.42 9.66
C GLU A 414 7.27 -19.13 9.74
N ALA A 415 7.25 -18.29 8.71
CA ALA A 415 7.90 -16.99 8.73
C ALA A 415 7.27 -16.06 9.79
N VAL A 416 5.94 -15.95 9.82
CA VAL A 416 5.24 -15.15 10.83
C VAL A 416 5.49 -15.68 12.24
N ALA A 417 5.45 -17.00 12.44
CA ALA A 417 5.74 -17.62 13.72
C ALA A 417 7.15 -17.27 14.23
N ALA A 418 8.15 -17.37 13.35
CA ALA A 418 9.53 -17.00 13.69
C ALA A 418 9.66 -15.52 14.10
N ARG A 419 8.91 -14.62 13.41
CA ARG A 419 8.88 -13.18 13.74
C ARG A 419 8.23 -12.92 15.09
N MET A 420 7.09 -13.51 15.39
CA MET A 420 6.40 -13.32 16.67
C MET A 420 7.22 -13.81 17.88
N GLN A 421 8.16 -14.74 17.67
CA GLN A 421 9.15 -15.16 18.66
C GLN A 421 10.34 -14.20 18.77
N ASN A 422 10.57 -13.39 17.75
CA ASN A 422 11.70 -12.46 17.70
C ASN A 422 11.34 -11.14 18.41
N ARG A 423 11.98 -10.88 19.55
CA ARG A 423 11.79 -9.61 20.30
C ARG A 423 12.19 -8.34 19.53
N TRP A 424 12.75 -8.47 18.35
CA TRP A 424 13.10 -7.37 17.46
C TRP A 424 12.18 -7.26 16.26
N SER A 425 11.09 -8.03 16.23
CA SER A 425 10.10 -8.00 15.14
C SER A 425 9.18 -6.79 15.22
N ALA A 426 8.81 -6.24 14.09
CA ALA A 426 7.90 -5.10 13.97
C ALA A 426 6.45 -5.58 13.77
N ASP A 427 5.92 -6.35 14.72
CA ASP A 427 4.64 -7.05 14.57
C ASP A 427 3.45 -6.10 14.55
N ILE A 428 3.53 -5.01 15.32
CA ILE A 428 2.42 -4.06 15.47
C ILE A 428 2.92 -2.65 15.17
N GLN A 429 2.22 -1.96 14.28
CA GLN A 429 2.43 -0.54 13.99
C GLN A 429 1.44 0.32 14.78
N PHE A 430 1.94 1.45 15.26
CA PHE A 430 1.15 2.52 15.87
C PHE A 430 1.35 3.82 15.09
N ILE A 431 0.25 4.53 14.85
CA ILE A 431 0.26 5.79 14.11
C ILE A 431 -0.47 6.84 14.93
N GLY A 432 0.22 7.92 15.29
CA GLY A 432 -0.39 9.08 15.91
C GLY A 432 -1.16 9.90 14.88
N THR A 433 -2.46 10.04 15.07
CA THR A 433 -3.36 10.74 14.15
C THR A 433 -4.01 11.92 14.87
N PRO A 434 -3.74 13.16 14.47
CA PRO A 434 -4.28 14.35 15.13
C PRO A 434 -5.74 14.62 14.71
N ALA A 435 -6.60 13.61 14.83
CA ALA A 435 -8.03 13.65 14.54
C ALA A 435 -8.73 12.46 15.19
N TYR A 436 -10.05 12.50 15.24
CA TYR A 436 -10.88 11.32 15.55
C TYR A 436 -10.82 10.34 14.38
N PHE A 437 -10.40 9.10 14.67
CA PHE A 437 -10.32 8.03 13.68
C PHE A 437 -11.60 7.17 13.74
N ASN A 438 -12.54 7.45 12.84
CA ASN A 438 -13.87 6.87 12.84
C ASN A 438 -13.94 5.51 12.14
N THR A 439 -13.60 4.43 12.83
CA THR A 439 -13.69 3.08 12.28
C THR A 439 -15.14 2.65 12.00
N ALA A 440 -16.11 3.19 12.76
CA ALA A 440 -17.52 2.83 12.63
C ALA A 440 -18.19 3.35 11.34
N ALA A 441 -17.66 4.43 10.75
CA ALA A 441 -18.13 4.94 9.46
C ALA A 441 -17.13 4.68 8.34
N GLY A 442 -15.85 4.62 8.67
CA GLY A 442 -14.74 4.48 7.73
C GLY A 442 -14.71 3.14 6.99
N TYR A 443 -15.25 2.07 7.57
CA TYR A 443 -15.27 0.76 6.89
C TYR A 443 -16.09 0.77 5.59
N ALA A 444 -17.24 1.42 5.60
CA ALA A 444 -18.13 1.50 4.44
C ALA A 444 -17.77 2.67 3.50
N SER A 445 -17.06 3.69 4.00
CA SER A 445 -16.60 4.82 3.21
C SER A 445 -15.34 5.41 3.81
N CYS A 446 -14.20 5.16 3.18
CA CYS A 446 -12.91 5.66 3.66
C CYS A 446 -12.82 7.18 3.73
N ALA A 447 -13.63 7.91 2.95
CA ALA A 447 -13.76 9.37 3.08
C ALA A 447 -14.26 9.81 4.47
N LYS A 448 -14.96 8.92 5.21
CA LYS A 448 -15.52 9.21 6.53
C LYS A 448 -14.59 8.81 7.68
N ILE A 449 -13.39 8.32 7.39
CA ILE A 449 -12.47 7.85 8.43
C ILE A 449 -12.01 8.98 9.37
N MET A 450 -11.99 10.23 8.87
CA MET A 450 -11.67 11.45 9.62
C MET A 450 -12.85 12.42 9.57
N SER A 451 -14.06 11.96 9.83
CA SER A 451 -15.29 12.77 9.77
C SER A 451 -15.56 13.59 11.05
N GLY A 452 -14.59 13.69 11.94
CA GLY A 452 -14.71 14.33 13.23
C GLY A 452 -15.34 13.46 14.32
N PRO A 453 -15.22 13.86 15.59
CA PRO A 453 -15.72 13.10 16.73
C PRO A 453 -17.25 13.14 16.83
N PRO A 454 -17.86 12.18 17.58
CA PRO A 454 -19.28 12.19 17.86
C PRO A 454 -19.74 13.48 18.56
N VAL A 455 -21.04 13.77 18.47
CA VAL A 455 -21.67 14.92 19.17
C VAL A 455 -21.39 14.87 20.66
N GLY A 456 -21.03 15.99 21.26
CA GLY A 456 -20.69 16.11 22.69
C GLY A 456 -19.21 15.91 23.01
N TYR A 457 -18.37 15.70 22.02
CA TYR A 457 -16.91 15.69 22.15
C TYR A 457 -16.28 16.86 21.41
N SER A 458 -15.15 17.36 21.93
CA SER A 458 -14.33 18.38 21.27
C SER A 458 -13.39 17.76 20.22
N ALA A 459 -12.23 18.34 19.98
CA ALA A 459 -11.20 17.77 19.12
C ALA A 459 -10.60 16.49 19.73
N CYS A 460 -10.17 15.54 18.91
CA CYS A 460 -9.61 14.28 19.35
C CYS A 460 -8.18 14.09 18.81
N TYR A 461 -7.45 13.22 19.50
CA TYR A 461 -6.26 12.58 18.98
C TYR A 461 -6.43 11.06 19.04
N SER A 462 -6.01 10.37 17.99
CA SER A 462 -6.13 8.92 17.88
C SER A 462 -4.77 8.24 17.79
N ILE A 463 -4.65 7.07 18.39
CA ILE A 463 -3.59 6.11 18.09
C ILE A 463 -4.23 4.99 17.25
N VAL A 464 -3.83 4.93 15.99
CA VAL A 464 -4.23 3.86 15.07
C VAL A 464 -3.26 2.69 15.25
N VAL A 465 -3.80 1.49 15.29
CA VAL A 465 -3.08 0.23 15.52
C VAL A 465 -3.24 -0.67 14.30
N SER A 466 -2.15 -1.25 13.81
CA SER A 466 -2.19 -2.17 12.68
C SER A 466 -1.34 -3.41 12.92
N ASN A 467 -1.86 -4.59 12.55
CA ASN A 467 -1.10 -5.85 12.50
C ASN A 467 -0.27 -5.89 11.21
N MET A 468 1.07 -5.99 11.34
CA MET A 468 1.97 -5.95 10.19
C MET A 468 2.15 -7.30 9.49
N TYR A 469 1.89 -8.40 10.16
CA TYR A 469 2.06 -9.74 9.62
C TYR A 469 0.75 -10.55 9.72
N PRO A 470 -0.31 -10.14 8.99
CA PRO A 470 -1.58 -10.84 9.05
C PRO A 470 -1.43 -12.27 8.54
N LEU A 471 -2.06 -13.21 9.26
CA LEU A 471 -2.17 -14.61 8.88
C LEU A 471 -3.42 -14.88 8.03
N SER A 472 -4.40 -13.99 8.10
CA SER A 472 -5.59 -14.00 7.24
C SER A 472 -5.20 -13.89 5.78
N ARG A 473 -5.83 -14.68 4.93
CA ARG A 473 -5.61 -14.72 3.47
C ARG A 473 -6.92 -14.59 2.75
N GLY A 474 -6.87 -13.94 1.62
CA GLY A 474 -8.00 -13.69 0.77
C GLY A 474 -7.75 -13.96 -0.70
N SER A 475 -8.66 -13.46 -1.54
CA SER A 475 -8.60 -13.63 -2.99
C SER A 475 -9.24 -12.48 -3.75
N VAL A 476 -8.91 -12.39 -5.04
CA VAL A 476 -9.55 -11.52 -6.04
C VAL A 476 -9.82 -12.34 -7.28
N HIS A 477 -11.09 -12.58 -7.59
CA HIS A 477 -11.46 -13.39 -8.75
C HIS A 477 -12.55 -12.72 -9.59
N VAL A 478 -12.53 -12.95 -10.89
CA VAL A 478 -13.59 -12.51 -11.79
C VAL A 478 -14.94 -13.17 -11.43
N ARG A 479 -16.03 -12.41 -11.62
CA ARG A 479 -17.41 -12.91 -11.46
C ARG A 479 -18.04 -13.26 -12.80
N THR A 480 -17.63 -12.57 -13.83
CA THR A 480 -18.17 -12.70 -15.20
C THR A 480 -17.05 -12.49 -16.22
N SER A 481 -17.32 -12.78 -17.47
CA SER A 481 -16.42 -12.47 -18.60
C SER A 481 -16.45 -11.00 -19.04
N ASN A 482 -17.28 -10.15 -18.43
CA ASN A 482 -17.35 -8.73 -18.75
C ASN A 482 -16.22 -7.95 -18.02
N PRO A 483 -15.27 -7.34 -18.73
CA PRO A 483 -14.15 -6.63 -18.13
C PRO A 483 -14.54 -5.33 -17.39
N MET A 484 -15.79 -4.87 -17.53
CA MET A 484 -16.31 -3.70 -16.81
C MET A 484 -16.89 -4.06 -15.43
N ASP A 485 -17.13 -5.35 -15.16
CA ASP A 485 -17.64 -5.79 -13.87
C ASP A 485 -16.49 -5.83 -12.84
N ALA A 486 -16.76 -5.34 -11.64
CA ALA A 486 -15.80 -5.45 -10.54
C ALA A 486 -15.61 -6.93 -10.15
N PRO A 487 -14.37 -7.37 -9.86
CA PRO A 487 -14.12 -8.72 -9.38
C PRO A 487 -14.71 -8.92 -7.99
N ALA A 488 -14.85 -10.18 -7.56
CA ALA A 488 -15.07 -10.53 -6.17
C ALA A 488 -13.78 -10.28 -5.40
N ILE A 489 -13.81 -9.35 -4.46
CA ILE A 489 -12.68 -9.03 -3.58
C ILE A 489 -13.01 -9.59 -2.22
N ASP A 490 -12.28 -10.60 -1.79
CA ASP A 490 -12.36 -11.20 -0.47
C ASP A 490 -11.02 -11.03 0.26
N PRO A 491 -10.83 -10.01 1.09
CA PRO A 491 -9.61 -9.87 1.86
C PRO A 491 -9.42 -10.93 2.96
N GLY A 492 -10.48 -11.65 3.33
CA GLY A 492 -10.46 -12.62 4.42
C GLY A 492 -10.19 -11.97 5.79
N PHE A 493 -10.61 -10.72 6.01
CA PHE A 493 -10.31 -9.97 7.22
C PHE A 493 -10.65 -10.75 8.49
N LEU A 494 -9.67 -10.84 9.40
CA LEU A 494 -9.78 -11.51 10.70
C LEU A 494 -10.27 -12.97 10.61
N SER A 495 -10.06 -13.62 9.46
CA SER A 495 -10.35 -15.05 9.30
C SER A 495 -9.43 -15.92 10.15
N HIS A 496 -8.21 -15.43 10.43
CA HIS A 496 -7.29 -16.07 11.35
C HIS A 496 -7.38 -15.45 12.75
N PRO A 497 -7.62 -16.23 13.82
CA PRO A 497 -7.86 -15.70 15.17
C PRO A 497 -6.66 -14.95 15.76
N VAL A 498 -5.44 -15.28 15.39
CA VAL A 498 -4.22 -14.60 15.83
C VAL A 498 -4.21 -13.11 15.41
N ASP A 499 -4.78 -12.78 14.26
CA ASP A 499 -4.84 -11.38 13.81
C ASP A 499 -5.70 -10.52 14.76
N VAL A 500 -6.74 -11.11 15.33
CA VAL A 500 -7.58 -10.47 16.36
C VAL A 500 -6.80 -10.25 17.66
N ASP A 501 -6.02 -11.26 18.09
CA ASP A 501 -5.23 -11.16 19.32
C ASP A 501 -4.15 -10.07 19.23
N VAL A 502 -3.46 -10.01 18.09
CA VAL A 502 -2.41 -9.01 17.84
C VAL A 502 -3.00 -7.59 17.86
N LEU A 503 -4.10 -7.38 17.16
CA LEU A 503 -4.79 -6.08 17.16
C LEU A 503 -5.34 -5.72 18.54
N ALA A 504 -5.95 -6.67 19.26
CA ALA A 504 -6.48 -6.44 20.60
C ALA A 504 -5.38 -6.04 21.59
N ALA A 505 -4.22 -6.71 21.57
CA ALA A 505 -3.07 -6.33 22.37
C ALA A 505 -2.58 -4.91 22.06
N GLY A 506 -2.56 -4.54 20.78
CA GLY A 506 -2.23 -3.19 20.34
C GLY A 506 -3.24 -2.12 20.83
N ILE A 507 -4.54 -2.42 20.81
CA ILE A 507 -5.60 -1.53 21.34
C ILE A 507 -5.44 -1.32 22.85
N VAL A 508 -5.21 -2.39 23.61
CA VAL A 508 -4.93 -2.30 25.05
C VAL A 508 -3.69 -1.45 25.34
N PHE A 509 -2.64 -1.64 24.56
CA PHE A 509 -1.42 -0.85 24.68
C PHE A 509 -1.65 0.64 24.35
N ALA A 510 -2.37 0.95 23.27
CA ALA A 510 -2.67 2.33 22.88
C ALA A 510 -3.48 3.08 23.96
N ASP A 511 -4.46 2.41 24.59
CA ASP A 511 -5.19 2.96 25.73
C ASP A 511 -4.27 3.21 26.94
N ARG A 512 -3.33 2.30 27.23
CA ARG A 512 -2.33 2.48 28.28
C ARG A 512 -1.44 3.69 28.03
N VAL A 513 -1.02 3.93 26.78
CA VAL A 513 -0.24 5.12 26.39
C VAL A 513 -1.02 6.40 26.69
N PHE A 514 -2.30 6.48 26.32
CA PHE A 514 -3.13 7.65 26.63
C PHE A 514 -3.33 7.90 28.13
N ARG A 515 -3.24 6.87 28.96
CA ARG A 515 -3.34 6.97 30.42
C ARG A 515 -2.00 7.31 31.10
N SER A 516 -0.93 7.50 30.36
CA SER A 516 0.36 7.93 30.93
C SER A 516 0.23 9.29 31.62
N THR A 517 0.93 9.45 32.74
CA THR A 517 1.00 10.72 33.47
C THR A 517 1.60 11.85 32.64
N LEU A 518 2.37 11.53 31.60
CA LEU A 518 2.95 12.49 30.65
C LEU A 518 1.88 13.18 29.78
N LEU A 519 0.67 12.62 29.72
CA LEU A 519 -0.47 13.16 29.00
C LEU A 519 -1.52 13.82 29.92
N ASN A 520 -1.26 13.91 31.24
CA ASN A 520 -2.13 14.62 32.16
C ASN A 520 -2.32 16.07 31.72
N GLY A 521 -3.58 16.53 31.69
CA GLY A 521 -3.94 17.87 31.23
C GLY A 521 -3.87 18.08 29.71
N LYS A 522 -3.52 17.05 28.93
CA LYS A 522 -3.47 17.10 27.46
C LYS A 522 -4.61 16.31 26.80
N VAL A 523 -5.08 15.26 27.46
CA VAL A 523 -6.26 14.51 27.07
C VAL A 523 -7.26 14.45 28.24
N ARG A 524 -8.54 14.26 27.92
CA ARG A 524 -9.64 14.26 28.91
C ARG A 524 -10.15 12.84 29.15
N ARG A 525 -10.82 12.29 28.16
CA ARG A 525 -11.53 11.00 28.27
C ARG A 525 -11.46 10.22 26.98
N ARG A 526 -11.54 8.91 27.10
CA ARG A 526 -11.64 8.02 25.95
C ARG A 526 -12.98 8.23 25.21
N VAL A 527 -12.89 8.34 23.89
CA VAL A 527 -14.04 8.48 22.97
C VAL A 527 -14.31 7.16 22.27
N SER A 528 -13.26 6.48 21.82
CA SER A 528 -13.31 5.16 21.20
C SER A 528 -12.11 4.32 21.67
N PRO A 529 -12.26 3.07 22.07
CA PRO A 529 -13.51 2.36 22.40
C PRO A 529 -14.39 3.12 23.42
N PRO A 530 -15.71 2.86 23.48
CA PRO A 530 -16.59 3.52 24.46
C PRO A 530 -16.05 3.39 25.89
N ALA A 531 -16.26 4.44 26.72
CA ALA A 531 -15.71 4.49 28.09
C ALA A 531 -16.14 3.31 28.98
N GLY A 532 -17.33 2.75 28.74
CA GLY A 532 -17.85 1.60 29.49
C GLY A 532 -17.24 0.25 29.11
N LEU A 533 -16.41 0.18 28.04
CA LEU A 533 -15.74 -1.05 27.64
C LEU A 533 -14.45 -1.22 28.45
N ASP A 534 -14.28 -2.38 29.09
CA ASP A 534 -13.09 -2.69 29.89
C ASP A 534 -11.97 -3.29 29.02
N LEU A 535 -10.98 -2.46 28.69
CA LEU A 535 -9.82 -2.90 27.91
C LEU A 535 -8.81 -3.74 28.70
N SER A 536 -8.98 -3.93 30.03
CA SER A 536 -8.21 -4.93 30.79
C SER A 536 -8.73 -6.35 30.52
N ASN A 537 -9.99 -6.47 30.05
CA ASN A 537 -10.58 -7.71 29.58
C ASN A 537 -10.26 -7.93 28.09
N MET A 538 -9.38 -8.87 27.80
CA MET A 538 -8.97 -9.17 26.42
C MET A 538 -10.12 -9.66 25.52
N ASP A 539 -11.17 -10.27 26.06
CA ASP A 539 -12.31 -10.69 25.25
C ASP A 539 -13.16 -9.50 24.79
N GLU A 540 -13.30 -8.48 25.63
CA GLU A 540 -13.92 -7.22 25.23
C GLU A 540 -13.07 -6.49 24.17
N ALA A 541 -11.76 -6.47 24.33
CA ALA A 541 -10.84 -5.90 23.33
C ALA A 541 -10.92 -6.64 21.99
N ARG A 542 -10.98 -7.99 21.99
CA ARG A 542 -11.17 -8.81 20.78
C ARG A 542 -12.52 -8.53 20.11
N GLN A 543 -13.59 -8.43 20.90
CA GLN A 543 -14.92 -8.13 20.38
C GLN A 543 -14.98 -6.72 19.77
N PHE A 544 -14.32 -5.74 20.41
CA PHE A 544 -14.18 -4.40 19.85
C PHE A 544 -13.47 -4.43 18.49
N VAL A 545 -12.33 -5.10 18.39
CA VAL A 545 -11.56 -5.24 17.15
C VAL A 545 -12.41 -5.83 16.02
N ARG A 546 -13.14 -6.94 16.27
CA ARG A 546 -14.02 -7.55 15.26
C ARG A 546 -15.07 -6.60 14.69
N ASN A 547 -15.48 -5.61 15.47
CA ASN A 547 -16.48 -4.63 15.08
C ASN A 547 -15.89 -3.35 14.48
N HIS A 548 -14.61 -3.06 14.74
CA HIS A 548 -14.01 -1.74 14.50
C HIS A 548 -12.66 -1.82 13.80
N ILE A 549 -12.60 -2.60 12.70
CA ILE A 549 -11.48 -2.53 11.77
C ILE A 549 -11.83 -1.75 10.52
N VAL A 550 -10.79 -1.25 9.87
CA VAL A 550 -10.79 -0.72 8.50
C VAL A 550 -9.57 -1.24 7.76
N PRO A 551 -9.60 -1.37 6.42
CA PRO A 551 -8.41 -1.73 5.65
C PRO A 551 -7.36 -0.61 5.69
N TYR A 552 -6.10 -0.97 5.58
CA TYR A 552 -4.98 -0.01 5.49
C TYR A 552 -4.62 0.33 4.03
N HIS A 553 -5.30 -0.33 3.08
CA HIS A 553 -5.13 -0.15 1.64
C HIS A 553 -3.77 -0.62 1.09
N HIS A 554 -3.20 -1.62 1.75
CA HIS A 554 -1.93 -2.26 1.42
C HIS A 554 -2.12 -3.64 0.76
N ALA A 555 -3.19 -3.80 -0.02
CA ALA A 555 -3.52 -5.04 -0.73
C ALA A 555 -2.36 -5.49 -1.64
N LEU A 556 -1.93 -6.75 -1.49
CA LEU A 556 -0.83 -7.34 -2.24
C LEU A 556 -0.98 -8.88 -2.39
N GLY A 557 -0.09 -9.50 -3.12
CA GLY A 557 0.10 -10.95 -3.12
C GLY A 557 -0.72 -11.74 -4.15
N THR A 558 -1.61 -11.11 -4.89
CA THR A 558 -2.55 -11.77 -5.81
C THR A 558 -1.92 -12.28 -7.13
N CYS A 559 -0.68 -11.92 -7.40
CA CYS A 559 0.16 -12.47 -8.48
C CYS A 559 1.56 -12.81 -7.93
N ALA A 560 1.63 -13.44 -6.76
CA ALA A 560 2.84 -13.59 -5.95
C ALA A 560 4.02 -14.20 -6.72
N MET A 561 5.22 -13.66 -6.46
CA MET A 561 6.49 -14.26 -6.90
C MET A 561 6.62 -15.69 -6.34
N GLY A 562 7.13 -16.58 -7.19
CA GLY A 562 7.24 -18.01 -6.88
C GLY A 562 5.96 -18.80 -7.16
N GLN A 563 4.80 -18.14 -7.22
CA GLN A 563 3.50 -18.76 -7.51
C GLN A 563 2.99 -18.40 -8.92
N VAL A 564 2.61 -17.15 -9.15
CA VAL A 564 2.08 -16.66 -10.43
C VAL A 564 3.18 -16.19 -11.36
N VAL A 565 4.17 -15.49 -10.82
CA VAL A 565 5.33 -15.01 -11.58
C VAL A 565 6.62 -15.64 -11.06
N ASP A 566 7.64 -15.69 -11.94
CA ASP A 566 8.99 -16.10 -11.55
C ASP A 566 9.78 -14.94 -10.92
N GLU A 567 11.06 -15.18 -10.57
CA GLU A 567 11.94 -14.18 -9.95
C GLU A 567 12.29 -13.01 -10.89
N LYS A 568 11.99 -13.14 -12.17
CA LYS A 568 12.08 -12.07 -13.17
C LYS A 568 10.74 -11.41 -13.46
N LEU A 569 9.73 -11.73 -12.64
CA LEU A 569 8.37 -11.21 -12.75
C LEU A 569 7.61 -11.62 -14.02
N ARG A 570 8.05 -12.68 -14.72
CA ARG A 570 7.38 -13.23 -15.88
C ARG A 570 6.24 -14.14 -15.44
N VAL A 571 5.08 -14.00 -16.07
CA VAL A 571 3.93 -14.89 -15.82
C VAL A 571 4.25 -16.30 -16.26
N LYS A 572 4.11 -17.26 -15.34
CA LYS A 572 4.37 -18.67 -15.61
C LYS A 572 3.42 -19.22 -16.67
N GLY A 573 3.95 -19.98 -17.61
CA GLY A 573 3.17 -20.61 -18.68
C GLY A 573 2.77 -19.67 -19.82
N VAL A 574 3.24 -18.41 -19.83
CA VAL A 574 2.99 -17.43 -20.90
C VAL A 574 4.29 -16.72 -21.26
N ARG A 575 4.58 -16.59 -22.55
CA ARG A 575 5.71 -15.79 -23.01
C ARG A 575 5.34 -14.33 -23.23
N ARG A 576 6.33 -13.43 -23.08
CA ARG A 576 6.22 -11.97 -23.32
C ARG A 576 5.18 -11.28 -22.45
N LEU A 577 4.96 -11.80 -21.23
CA LEU A 577 4.04 -11.25 -20.24
C LEU A 577 4.70 -11.17 -18.87
N ARG A 578 4.63 -9.99 -18.25
CA ARG A 578 5.07 -9.78 -16.86
C ARG A 578 3.99 -9.10 -16.04
N VAL A 579 4.11 -9.24 -14.70
CA VAL A 579 3.38 -8.44 -13.74
C VAL A 579 4.39 -7.65 -12.90
N VAL A 580 4.21 -6.35 -12.79
CA VAL A 580 5.08 -5.46 -12.00
C VAL A 580 4.23 -4.46 -11.23
N ASP A 581 3.78 -4.82 -10.06
CA ASP A 581 3.06 -3.98 -9.09
C ASP A 581 3.02 -4.66 -7.72
N ALA A 582 2.19 -4.18 -6.78
CA ALA A 582 2.09 -4.76 -5.45
C ALA A 582 1.61 -6.23 -5.44
N SER A 583 0.91 -6.70 -6.48
CA SER A 583 0.40 -8.07 -6.54
C SER A 583 1.51 -9.13 -6.53
N VAL A 584 2.74 -8.76 -6.95
CA VAL A 584 3.87 -9.71 -7.02
C VAL A 584 4.55 -9.94 -5.66
N MET A 585 4.28 -9.10 -4.66
CA MET A 585 4.86 -9.26 -3.33
C MET A 585 4.37 -10.56 -2.71
N PRO A 586 5.28 -11.47 -2.29
CA PRO A 586 4.86 -12.80 -1.87
C PRO A 586 4.30 -12.85 -0.44
N MET A 587 4.68 -11.88 0.41
CA MET A 587 4.22 -11.75 1.78
C MET A 587 4.24 -10.29 2.21
N GLN A 588 3.37 -9.93 3.17
CA GLN A 588 3.30 -8.61 3.78
C GLN A 588 4.62 -8.20 4.44
N VAL A 589 4.82 -6.90 4.51
CA VAL A 589 6.00 -6.25 5.08
C VAL A 589 5.57 -5.25 6.16
N SER A 590 6.42 -5.00 7.14
CA SER A 590 6.17 -4.05 8.24
C SER A 590 6.30 -2.60 7.82
N ALA A 591 5.58 -2.21 6.75
CA ALA A 591 5.63 -0.87 6.19
C ALA A 591 4.36 -0.54 5.39
N ALA A 592 4.13 0.76 5.15
CA ALA A 592 3.32 1.19 4.01
C ALA A 592 4.02 0.75 2.72
N ILE A 593 3.29 0.05 1.83
CA ILE A 593 3.92 -0.69 0.73
C ILE A 593 4.43 0.17 -0.44
N MET A 594 4.12 1.46 -0.47
CA MET A 594 4.43 2.34 -1.61
C MET A 594 5.93 2.39 -1.94
N ALA A 595 6.80 2.56 -0.94
CA ALA A 595 8.25 2.59 -1.14
C ALA A 595 8.76 1.26 -1.71
N THR A 596 8.21 0.13 -1.22
CA THR A 596 8.55 -1.21 -1.72
C THR A 596 8.09 -1.41 -3.16
N VAL A 597 6.92 -0.89 -3.54
CA VAL A 597 6.43 -0.94 -4.93
C VAL A 597 7.33 -0.13 -5.87
N TYR A 598 7.78 1.05 -5.45
CA TYR A 598 8.79 1.82 -6.21
C TYR A 598 10.09 1.03 -6.39
N ALA A 599 10.62 0.44 -5.32
CA ALA A 599 11.85 -0.34 -5.38
C ALA A 599 11.71 -1.59 -6.30
N ILE A 600 10.58 -2.29 -6.23
CA ILE A 600 10.28 -3.43 -7.12
C ILE A 600 10.26 -2.97 -8.58
N ALA A 601 9.58 -1.88 -8.91
CA ALA A 601 9.46 -1.39 -10.27
C ALA A 601 10.79 -0.85 -10.83
N GLU A 602 11.60 -0.18 -10.00
CA GLU A 602 12.96 0.22 -10.34
C GLU A 602 13.84 -0.99 -10.68
N ARG A 603 13.81 -2.02 -9.84
CA ARG A 603 14.53 -3.26 -10.08
C ARG A 603 14.02 -4.00 -11.32
N ALA A 604 12.69 -4.08 -11.48
CA ALA A 604 12.07 -4.71 -12.64
C ALA A 604 12.53 -4.05 -13.94
N SER A 605 12.68 -2.74 -13.97
CA SER A 605 13.18 -2.02 -15.14
C SER A 605 14.59 -2.48 -15.56
N ASP A 606 15.48 -2.70 -14.59
CA ASP A 606 16.84 -3.19 -14.83
C ASP A 606 16.82 -4.67 -15.30
N ILE A 607 15.96 -5.51 -14.72
CA ILE A 607 15.75 -6.90 -15.15
C ILE A 607 15.28 -6.93 -16.61
N ILE A 608 14.28 -6.14 -16.97
CA ILE A 608 13.73 -6.06 -18.33
C ILE A 608 14.79 -5.57 -19.31
N LYS A 609 15.50 -4.48 -18.99
CA LYS A 609 16.60 -3.96 -19.83
C LYS A 609 17.68 -5.00 -20.05
N LYS A 610 18.07 -5.73 -19.01
CA LYS A 610 19.07 -6.81 -19.10
C LYS A 610 18.60 -7.96 -19.99
N ASP A 611 17.37 -8.43 -19.82
CA ASP A 611 16.79 -9.52 -20.61
C ASP A 611 16.67 -9.14 -22.10
N CYS A 612 16.47 -7.85 -22.39
CA CYS A 612 16.42 -7.32 -23.77
C CYS A 612 17.77 -6.90 -24.36
N GLY A 613 18.86 -7.06 -23.61
CA GLY A 613 20.22 -6.77 -24.09
C GLY A 613 20.65 -5.30 -24.05
N PHE A 614 19.89 -4.42 -23.38
CA PHE A 614 20.16 -2.96 -23.27
C PHE A 614 21.13 -2.61 -22.14
N GLY A 615 21.37 -3.48 -21.17
CA GLY A 615 22.09 -3.19 -19.91
C GLY A 615 23.63 -3.07 -20.02
N ARG A 616 24.25 -2.99 -21.17
CA ARG A 616 25.74 -2.98 -21.31
C ARG A 616 26.38 -1.59 -21.13
N ARG A 617 25.64 -0.47 -21.11
CA ARG A 617 26.20 0.89 -21.04
C ARG A 617 26.23 1.53 -19.64
N LEU A 618 25.60 0.94 -18.62
CA LEU A 618 25.44 1.57 -17.30
C LEU A 618 26.60 1.36 -16.29
N ARG A 619 27.75 0.79 -16.68
CA ARG A 619 28.92 0.60 -15.78
C ARG A 619 29.93 1.74 -15.76
N ALA A 620 29.65 2.88 -16.36
CA ALA A 620 30.64 3.96 -16.49
C ALA A 620 30.41 5.20 -15.61
N HIS A 621 29.34 5.23 -14.81
CA HIS A 621 29.06 6.39 -13.90
C HIS A 621 28.41 5.92 -12.60
N ILE A 622 29.15 5.24 -11.75
CA ILE A 622 28.94 5.14 -10.30
C ILE A 622 30.27 5.45 -9.62
#